data_972a0a075aad2e2403f3823097c80fb1
#
_entry.id   972a0a075aad2e2403f3823097c80fb1
#
_cell.length_a   1.000
_cell.length_b   1.000
_cell.length_c   1.000
_cell.angle_alpha   90.00
_cell.angle_beta   90.00
_cell.angle_gamma   90.00
#
_symmetry.space_group_name_H-M   'P 1'
#
loop_
_entity.id
_entity.type
_entity.pdbx_description
1 polymer ?
#
loop_
_entity_poly.entity_id
_entity_poly.type
_entity_poly.pdbx_seq_one_letter_code
_entity_poly.pdbx_strand_id
1 'polypeptide(L)'
;MRRPLAFLLALALLLPQGTTAAASAMPEAPNCPIYPSNDVWHSSIQNLPVHPSSATWIANMGGASRLLHPDFGGPYGYQLQITTNATPTTRVQFDYADESDDVPYPFTAGTPIEPASDAHAFMLNKDTCLLYELFAASWNGGRPTAGSGAVFDLKRHDLRPAGWTSADAAGLPIWPGVLRYDEVASGFVDHAIRFTAQRTDRSYVWPARHQAGAARDASLPPMGARFRLRNDFNVAGYSAQTRVVLTAMQRYGLILADNGSNFFFQGQVDSRWSDQLISELKRIPAGAFEAVDASSLMIDPNSGLARGANGVPLEAGWHSRWLSQSDYLVMSPGQVADFWIKFTNTGTETWNRGIWGRQANLGLNGDDKAPYRLGMAAEWLWDDRIATTTVPLVGPGEIAEFRFKVRAPMTRGTFRLNLRPVIDGTVWMEDQGVFWLIVVP
;
A
#
# COMPACT_ATOMS: atom_id res chain seq x y z
N MET A 1 -16.09 63.92 -29.91
CA MET A 1 -14.99 63.19 -29.22
C MET A 1 -15.56 61.93 -28.57
N ARG A 2 -15.39 60.77 -29.19
CA ARG A 2 -15.85 59.47 -28.68
C ARG A 2 -14.64 58.71 -28.11
N ARG A 3 -14.68 58.42 -26.84
CA ARG A 3 -13.65 57.59 -26.16
C ARG A 3 -13.92 56.07 -26.44
N PRO A 4 -12.93 55.27 -26.78
CA PRO A 4 -13.13 53.84 -26.91
C PRO A 4 -13.14 53.16 -25.53
N LEU A 5 -14.13 52.30 -25.32
CA LEU A 5 -14.19 51.37 -24.20
C LEU A 5 -13.20 50.23 -24.47
N ALA A 6 -12.22 50.07 -23.59
CA ALA A 6 -11.33 48.90 -23.59
C ALA A 6 -12.01 47.75 -22.85
N PHE A 7 -12.33 46.67 -23.56
CA PHE A 7 -12.74 45.40 -22.99
C PHE A 7 -11.48 44.66 -22.47
N LEU A 8 -11.36 44.56 -21.16
CA LEU A 8 -10.40 43.63 -20.52
C LEU A 8 -10.98 42.22 -20.56
N LEU A 9 -10.41 41.39 -21.45
CA LEU A 9 -10.65 39.94 -21.44
C LEU A 9 -9.92 39.36 -20.24
N ALA A 10 -10.64 38.97 -19.20
CA ALA A 10 -10.09 38.15 -18.08
C ALA A 10 -9.90 36.73 -18.59
N LEU A 11 -8.66 36.37 -18.87
CA LEU A 11 -8.24 34.99 -19.15
C LEU A 11 -8.27 34.20 -17.83
N ALA A 12 -9.35 33.48 -17.59
CA ALA A 12 -9.42 32.54 -16.47
C ALA A 12 -8.45 31.38 -16.76
N LEU A 13 -7.30 31.40 -16.11
CA LEU A 13 -6.40 30.22 -16.03
C LEU A 13 -7.15 29.12 -15.26
N LEU A 14 -7.67 28.15 -15.98
CA LEU A 14 -8.08 26.86 -15.41
C LEU A 14 -6.81 26.17 -14.94
N LEU A 15 -6.52 26.29 -13.66
CA LEU A 15 -5.55 25.44 -12.99
C LEU A 15 -6.06 23.99 -13.08
N PRO A 16 -5.23 23.02 -13.49
CA PRO A 16 -5.64 21.64 -13.45
C PRO A 16 -5.98 21.28 -12.00
N GLN A 17 -7.20 20.79 -11.77
CA GLN A 17 -7.58 20.22 -10.49
C GLN A 17 -6.65 19.04 -10.25
N GLY A 18 -5.81 19.16 -9.23
CA GLY A 18 -4.93 18.08 -8.80
C GLY A 18 -5.78 16.86 -8.50
N THR A 19 -5.66 15.83 -9.34
CA THR A 19 -6.20 14.52 -9.04
C THR A 19 -5.51 14.03 -7.77
N THR A 20 -6.28 13.82 -6.70
CA THR A 20 -5.83 13.05 -5.55
C THR A 20 -5.35 11.71 -6.11
N ALA A 21 -4.05 11.43 -5.97
CA ALA A 21 -3.54 10.13 -6.37
C ALA A 21 -4.17 9.09 -5.45
N ALA A 22 -5.19 8.41 -5.96
CA ALA A 22 -5.68 7.18 -5.36
C ALA A 22 -4.52 6.18 -5.21
N ALA A 23 -4.60 5.27 -4.24
CA ALA A 23 -3.72 4.12 -4.16
C ALA A 23 -3.52 3.57 -5.57
N SER A 24 -2.28 3.30 -5.94
CA SER A 24 -1.73 3.01 -7.29
C SER A 24 -2.75 2.63 -8.37
N ALA A 25 -3.43 3.63 -8.92
CA ALA A 25 -4.32 3.40 -10.05
C ALA A 25 -3.50 2.98 -11.28
N MET A 26 -4.03 2.03 -12.03
CA MET A 26 -3.40 1.60 -13.27
C MET A 26 -3.49 2.69 -14.34
N PRO A 27 -2.44 2.91 -15.15
CA PRO A 27 -2.48 3.92 -16.23
C PRO A 27 -3.66 3.73 -17.19
N GLU A 28 -4.06 2.50 -17.47
CA GLU A 28 -5.14 2.14 -18.39
C GLU A 28 -6.54 2.30 -17.76
N ALA A 29 -6.62 2.39 -16.42
CA ALA A 29 -7.84 2.58 -15.67
C ALA A 29 -7.63 3.59 -14.51
N PRO A 30 -7.27 4.85 -14.80
CA PRO A 30 -6.79 5.81 -13.80
C PRO A 30 -7.85 6.19 -12.74
N ASN A 31 -9.13 5.93 -13.02
CA ASN A 31 -10.21 6.19 -12.09
C ASN A 31 -10.58 4.98 -11.21
N CYS A 32 -9.92 3.84 -11.42
CA CYS A 32 -10.13 2.63 -10.62
C CYS A 32 -8.98 2.46 -9.62
N PRO A 33 -9.26 2.51 -8.32
CA PRO A 33 -8.27 2.14 -7.31
C PRO A 33 -7.99 0.63 -7.39
N ILE A 34 -6.86 0.21 -6.88
CA ILE A 34 -6.63 -1.19 -6.52
C ILE A 34 -7.00 -1.33 -5.04
N TYR A 35 -8.27 -1.34 -4.74
CA TYR A 35 -8.88 -1.19 -3.41
C TYR A 35 -8.63 0.19 -2.76
N PRO A 36 -9.47 0.59 -1.78
CA PRO A 36 -9.22 1.77 -0.97
C PRO A 36 -7.94 1.63 -0.13
N SER A 37 -7.27 2.73 0.16
CA SER A 37 -5.98 2.75 0.87
C SER A 37 -6.03 2.20 2.31
N ASN A 38 -7.21 2.04 2.89
CA ASN A 38 -7.43 1.37 4.18
C ASN A 38 -7.88 -0.10 4.06
N ASP A 39 -7.67 -0.70 2.89
CA ASP A 39 -7.87 -2.14 2.69
C ASP A 39 -6.67 -2.93 3.21
N VAL A 40 -6.90 -4.21 3.52
CA VAL A 40 -5.87 -5.14 3.99
C VAL A 40 -4.70 -5.29 3.02
N TRP A 41 -4.93 -5.11 1.72
CA TRP A 41 -3.88 -5.14 0.71
C TRP A 41 -2.86 -4.01 0.91
N HIS A 42 -3.29 -2.84 1.38
CA HIS A 42 -2.46 -1.66 1.64
C HIS A 42 -1.99 -1.55 3.10
N SER A 43 -2.36 -2.51 3.95
CA SER A 43 -1.99 -2.47 5.37
C SER A 43 -0.53 -2.81 5.59
N SER A 44 0.22 -1.91 6.22
CA SER A 44 1.60 -2.18 6.64
C SER A 44 1.63 -3.26 7.71
N ILE A 45 2.50 -4.27 7.47
CA ILE A 45 2.79 -5.33 8.44
C ILE A 45 4.20 -5.23 9.02
N GLN A 46 4.91 -4.16 8.69
CA GLN A 46 6.32 -3.97 9.03
C GLN A 46 6.61 -4.10 10.53
N ASN A 47 5.69 -3.65 11.38
CA ASN A 47 5.86 -3.61 12.83
C ASN A 47 4.97 -4.62 13.58
N LEU A 48 4.25 -5.49 12.86
CA LEU A 48 3.44 -6.51 13.49
C LEU A 48 4.32 -7.56 14.19
N PRO A 49 3.82 -8.23 15.24
CA PRO A 49 4.57 -9.26 15.93
C PRO A 49 4.83 -10.46 15.02
N VAL A 50 5.99 -11.10 15.20
CA VAL A 50 6.31 -12.35 14.50
C VAL A 50 5.37 -13.44 14.99
N HIS A 51 4.80 -14.21 14.04
CA HIS A 51 3.89 -15.31 14.37
C HIS A 51 4.66 -16.43 15.06
N PRO A 52 4.13 -17.06 16.13
CA PRO A 52 4.83 -18.13 16.85
C PRO A 52 5.30 -19.30 15.97
N SER A 53 4.53 -19.64 14.93
CA SER A 53 4.87 -20.71 13.97
C SER A 53 5.78 -20.26 12.84
N SER A 54 6.26 -19.01 12.82
CA SER A 54 7.01 -18.43 11.70
C SER A 54 8.19 -19.30 11.27
N ALA A 55 9.05 -19.68 12.21
CA ALA A 55 10.23 -20.50 11.92
C ALA A 55 9.86 -21.88 11.34
N THR A 56 8.80 -22.50 11.87
CA THR A 56 8.30 -23.81 11.41
C THR A 56 7.73 -23.71 10.00
N TRP A 57 6.90 -22.71 9.73
CA TRP A 57 6.32 -22.49 8.39
C TRP A 57 7.41 -22.24 7.34
N ILE A 58 8.35 -21.35 7.63
CA ILE A 58 9.49 -21.06 6.73
C ILE A 58 10.30 -22.33 6.47
N ALA A 59 10.62 -23.12 7.50
CA ALA A 59 11.36 -24.37 7.34
C ALA A 59 10.62 -25.36 6.42
N ASN A 60 9.31 -25.54 6.60
CA ASN A 60 8.48 -26.43 5.78
C ASN A 60 8.25 -25.93 4.35
N MET A 61 8.46 -24.64 4.10
CA MET A 61 8.49 -24.07 2.75
C MET A 61 9.89 -24.05 2.12
N GLY A 62 10.87 -24.77 2.70
CA GLY A 62 12.21 -24.94 2.17
C GLY A 62 13.31 -24.11 2.83
N GLY A 63 12.97 -23.28 3.81
CA GLY A 63 13.93 -22.55 4.65
C GLY A 63 14.97 -21.76 3.86
N ALA A 64 16.22 -21.83 4.32
CA ALA A 64 17.33 -21.09 3.70
C ALA A 64 17.73 -21.63 2.30
N SER A 65 17.37 -22.87 1.95
CA SER A 65 17.70 -23.44 0.63
C SER A 65 16.72 -23.01 -0.46
N ARG A 66 15.54 -22.52 -0.09
CA ARG A 66 14.56 -22.00 -1.05
C ARG A 66 14.81 -20.52 -1.32
N LEU A 67 14.78 -20.15 -2.59
CA LEU A 67 14.90 -18.76 -3.03
C LEU A 67 13.55 -18.24 -3.51
N LEU A 68 13.35 -16.92 -3.47
CA LEU A 68 12.23 -16.27 -4.15
C LEU A 68 12.22 -16.65 -5.63
N HIS A 69 11.03 -16.77 -6.18
CA HIS A 69 10.86 -17.00 -7.61
C HIS A 69 9.87 -16.00 -8.20
N PRO A 70 10.37 -14.88 -8.75
CA PRO A 70 9.54 -14.01 -9.55
C PRO A 70 9.12 -14.75 -10.83
N ASP A 71 7.81 -14.88 -11.02
CA ASP A 71 7.22 -15.54 -12.17
C ASP A 71 6.64 -14.48 -13.12
N PHE A 72 7.52 -13.63 -13.61
CA PHE A 72 7.26 -12.57 -14.57
C PHE A 72 8.56 -12.17 -15.30
N GLY A 73 8.39 -11.39 -16.33
CA GLY A 73 9.47 -11.06 -17.27
C GLY A 73 9.55 -12.04 -18.43
N GLY A 74 9.92 -11.57 -19.62
CA GLY A 74 9.83 -12.34 -20.85
C GLY A 74 8.38 -12.73 -21.15
N PRO A 75 8.09 -14.02 -21.42
CA PRO A 75 6.73 -14.48 -21.73
C PRO A 75 5.87 -14.77 -20.48
N TYR A 76 6.45 -14.70 -19.27
CA TYR A 76 5.77 -15.04 -18.04
C TYR A 76 5.04 -13.83 -17.44
N GLY A 77 4.04 -14.11 -16.61
CA GLY A 77 3.24 -13.13 -15.90
C GLY A 77 1.78 -13.10 -16.34
N TYR A 78 1.00 -12.24 -15.70
CA TYR A 78 -0.43 -12.11 -15.94
C TYR A 78 -0.74 -10.93 -16.86
N GLN A 79 -1.76 -11.11 -17.71
CA GLN A 79 -2.28 -10.05 -18.59
C GLN A 79 -3.67 -9.62 -18.13
N LEU A 80 -3.90 -8.30 -18.01
CA LEU A 80 -5.20 -7.74 -17.73
C LEU A 80 -5.83 -7.18 -19.01
N GLN A 81 -7.05 -7.58 -19.30
CA GLN A 81 -7.87 -6.94 -20.31
C GLN A 81 -8.64 -5.76 -19.70
N ILE A 82 -8.47 -4.58 -20.22
CA ILE A 82 -9.30 -3.43 -19.88
C ILE A 82 -10.58 -3.49 -20.74
N THR A 83 -11.72 -3.45 -20.07
CA THR A 83 -13.05 -3.48 -20.67
C THR A 83 -13.86 -2.24 -20.30
N THR A 84 -15.02 -2.06 -20.92
CA THR A 84 -15.96 -0.96 -20.66
C THR A 84 -17.37 -1.49 -20.57
N ASN A 85 -18.33 -0.64 -20.22
CA ASN A 85 -19.76 -1.00 -20.26
C ASN A 85 -20.26 -1.38 -21.66
N ALA A 86 -19.53 -1.01 -22.72
CA ALA A 86 -19.85 -1.39 -24.11
C ALA A 86 -19.25 -2.75 -24.51
N THR A 87 -18.36 -3.33 -23.71
CA THR A 87 -17.76 -4.64 -23.99
C THR A 87 -18.84 -5.73 -23.88
N PRO A 88 -19.00 -6.58 -24.90
CA PRO A 88 -19.95 -7.69 -24.83
C PRO A 88 -19.65 -8.59 -23.63
N THR A 89 -20.71 -9.04 -22.96
CA THR A 89 -20.59 -9.97 -21.84
C THR A 89 -21.22 -11.32 -22.19
N THR A 90 -20.74 -12.38 -21.56
CA THR A 90 -21.26 -13.74 -21.72
C THR A 90 -21.31 -14.46 -20.37
N ARG A 91 -22.20 -15.43 -20.25
CA ARG A 91 -22.22 -16.33 -19.10
C ARG A 91 -21.19 -17.42 -19.29
N VAL A 92 -20.40 -17.67 -18.25
CA VAL A 92 -19.39 -18.72 -18.19
C VAL A 92 -19.96 -19.91 -17.46
N GLN A 93 -19.74 -21.11 -17.96
CA GLN A 93 -20.09 -22.35 -17.27
C GLN A 93 -18.94 -22.73 -16.34
N PHE A 94 -19.21 -22.90 -15.06
CA PHE A 94 -18.24 -23.18 -14.03
C PHE A 94 -18.27 -24.65 -13.58
N ASP A 95 -17.08 -25.23 -13.33
CA ASP A 95 -16.95 -26.52 -12.66
C ASP A 95 -17.27 -26.41 -11.16
N TYR A 96 -16.85 -25.31 -10.51
CA TYR A 96 -17.16 -24.97 -9.12
C TYR A 96 -18.25 -23.89 -9.07
N ALA A 97 -19.44 -24.22 -9.62
CA ALA A 97 -20.53 -23.25 -9.80
C ALA A 97 -21.11 -22.72 -8.47
N ASP A 98 -21.09 -23.53 -7.42
CA ASP A 98 -21.58 -23.18 -6.08
C ASP A 98 -20.64 -22.24 -5.30
N GLU A 99 -19.40 -22.05 -5.80
CA GLU A 99 -18.42 -21.10 -5.25
C GLU A 99 -18.00 -20.03 -6.29
N SER A 100 -18.77 -19.87 -7.37
CA SER A 100 -18.50 -18.89 -8.44
C SER A 100 -19.61 -17.85 -8.55
N ASP A 101 -19.24 -16.64 -8.98
CA ASP A 101 -20.22 -15.57 -9.19
C ASP A 101 -20.95 -15.79 -10.53
N ASP A 102 -22.21 -16.24 -10.51
CA ASP A 102 -23.06 -16.46 -11.71
C ASP A 102 -23.60 -15.14 -12.26
N VAL A 103 -22.70 -14.34 -12.83
CA VAL A 103 -23.00 -13.09 -13.53
C VAL A 103 -22.43 -13.12 -14.96
N PRO A 104 -22.85 -12.22 -15.85
CA PRO A 104 -22.20 -12.07 -17.15
C PRO A 104 -20.77 -11.50 -16.99
N TYR A 105 -19.78 -12.17 -17.59
CA TYR A 105 -18.38 -11.76 -17.63
C TYR A 105 -18.07 -11.06 -18.95
N PRO A 106 -17.24 -10.00 -18.99
CA PRO A 106 -16.76 -9.39 -20.24
C PRO A 106 -15.67 -10.27 -20.88
N PHE A 107 -15.88 -11.58 -20.87
CA PHE A 107 -15.02 -12.62 -21.41
C PHE A 107 -15.36 -12.85 -22.88
N THR A 108 -14.41 -12.69 -23.77
CA THR A 108 -14.57 -12.75 -25.23
C THR A 108 -13.50 -13.62 -25.86
N ALA A 109 -13.63 -13.93 -27.15
CA ALA A 109 -12.60 -14.67 -27.89
C ALA A 109 -11.23 -13.97 -27.92
N GLY A 110 -11.19 -12.67 -27.69
CA GLY A 110 -9.97 -11.87 -27.64
C GLY A 110 -9.39 -11.65 -26.24
N THR A 111 -10.04 -12.19 -25.20
CA THR A 111 -9.52 -12.07 -23.84
C THR A 111 -8.25 -12.88 -23.67
N PRO A 112 -7.14 -12.30 -23.20
CA PRO A 112 -5.91 -13.04 -22.93
C PRO A 112 -6.18 -14.10 -21.87
N ILE A 113 -5.75 -15.34 -22.14
CA ILE A 113 -5.73 -16.45 -21.20
C ILE A 113 -4.27 -16.78 -20.95
N GLU A 114 -3.89 -16.96 -19.69
CA GLU A 114 -2.55 -17.36 -19.29
C GLU A 114 -2.15 -18.67 -19.99
N PRO A 115 -0.95 -18.74 -20.63
CA PRO A 115 -0.49 -19.94 -21.34
C PRO A 115 0.09 -21.01 -20.38
N ALA A 116 -0.43 -21.11 -19.15
CA ALA A 116 -0.05 -22.08 -18.13
C ALA A 116 -1.19 -23.04 -17.83
N SER A 117 -0.96 -24.06 -16.98
CA SER A 117 -1.98 -25.06 -16.62
C SER A 117 -3.22 -24.45 -15.94
N ASP A 118 -3.01 -23.36 -15.21
CA ASP A 118 -4.09 -22.70 -14.45
C ASP A 118 -4.95 -21.79 -15.32
N ALA A 119 -4.47 -21.44 -16.51
CA ALA A 119 -5.21 -20.75 -17.56
C ALA A 119 -6.06 -19.58 -17.04
N HIS A 120 -5.46 -18.71 -16.23
CA HIS A 120 -6.15 -17.54 -15.68
C HIS A 120 -6.53 -16.54 -16.77
N ALA A 121 -7.67 -15.86 -16.57
CA ALA A 121 -8.05 -14.70 -17.37
C ALA A 121 -8.55 -13.57 -16.48
N PHE A 122 -8.08 -12.35 -16.77
CA PHE A 122 -8.35 -11.15 -15.96
C PHE A 122 -8.97 -10.06 -16.82
N MET A 123 -10.08 -9.49 -16.36
CA MET A 123 -10.77 -8.40 -17.04
C MET A 123 -11.16 -7.32 -16.03
N LEU A 124 -10.81 -6.08 -16.30
CA LEU A 124 -11.22 -4.94 -15.50
C LEU A 124 -12.15 -4.02 -16.32
N ASN A 125 -13.37 -3.86 -15.86
CA ASN A 125 -14.25 -2.82 -16.40
C ASN A 125 -13.88 -1.46 -15.80
N LYS A 126 -13.23 -0.60 -16.60
CA LYS A 126 -12.73 0.72 -16.13
C LYS A 126 -13.83 1.75 -15.85
N ASP A 127 -15.08 1.51 -16.30
CA ASP A 127 -16.19 2.42 -16.04
C ASP A 127 -16.85 2.14 -14.69
N THR A 128 -16.83 0.87 -14.24
CA THR A 128 -17.42 0.43 -12.96
C THR A 128 -16.39 0.11 -11.89
N CYS A 129 -15.14 -0.19 -12.28
CA CYS A 129 -14.06 -0.73 -11.46
C CYS A 129 -14.34 -2.15 -10.93
N LEU A 130 -15.15 -2.92 -11.67
CA LEU A 130 -15.33 -4.33 -11.40
C LEU A 130 -14.22 -5.15 -12.05
N LEU A 131 -13.51 -5.90 -11.22
CA LEU A 131 -12.49 -6.87 -11.63
C LEU A 131 -13.14 -8.25 -11.75
N TYR A 132 -12.95 -8.89 -12.87
CA TYR A 132 -13.42 -10.25 -13.15
C TYR A 132 -12.21 -11.15 -13.31
N GLU A 133 -12.18 -12.26 -12.60
CA GLU A 133 -11.11 -13.24 -12.63
C GLU A 133 -11.65 -14.64 -12.87
N LEU A 134 -10.99 -15.40 -13.74
CA LEU A 134 -11.35 -16.77 -14.07
C LEU A 134 -10.14 -17.69 -13.86
N PHE A 135 -10.38 -18.86 -13.29
CA PHE A 135 -9.44 -19.98 -13.22
C PHE A 135 -9.83 -21.05 -14.25
N ALA A 136 -8.85 -21.72 -14.87
CA ALA A 136 -9.04 -22.73 -15.90
C ALA A 136 -9.98 -22.26 -17.03
N ALA A 137 -9.78 -21.02 -17.48
CA ALA A 137 -10.63 -20.36 -18.47
C ALA A 137 -10.44 -20.94 -19.87
N SER A 138 -11.54 -21.15 -20.60
CA SER A 138 -11.50 -21.57 -21.99
C SER A 138 -12.64 -20.96 -22.78
N TRP A 139 -12.37 -20.49 -24.00
CA TRP A 139 -13.38 -19.87 -24.86
C TRP A 139 -14.18 -20.89 -25.72
N ASN A 140 -13.66 -22.02 -26.06
CA ASN A 140 -14.29 -23.17 -26.74
C ASN A 140 -15.33 -22.80 -27.82
N GLY A 141 -14.98 -21.97 -28.79
CA GLY A 141 -15.86 -21.64 -29.92
C GLY A 141 -17.18 -20.93 -29.55
N GLY A 142 -17.14 -20.06 -28.52
CA GLY A 142 -18.32 -19.30 -28.07
C GLY A 142 -19.13 -19.98 -26.96
N ARG A 143 -18.59 -21.07 -26.39
CA ARG A 143 -19.10 -21.69 -25.16
C ARG A 143 -18.04 -21.57 -24.08
N PRO A 144 -17.98 -20.41 -23.40
CA PRO A 144 -16.93 -20.16 -22.40
C PRO A 144 -17.15 -21.04 -21.18
N THR A 145 -16.08 -21.66 -20.73
CA THR A 145 -16.03 -22.45 -19.49
C THR A 145 -14.89 -21.96 -18.59
N ALA A 146 -15.00 -22.21 -17.32
CA ALA A 146 -13.90 -22.01 -16.36
C ALA A 146 -14.06 -22.97 -15.19
N GLY A 147 -12.99 -23.22 -14.45
CA GLY A 147 -13.04 -23.92 -13.18
C GLY A 147 -13.84 -23.12 -12.16
N SER A 148 -13.43 -21.89 -11.90
CA SER A 148 -14.13 -20.94 -11.04
C SER A 148 -14.09 -19.53 -11.61
N GLY A 149 -14.97 -18.66 -11.10
CA GLY A 149 -15.02 -17.26 -11.46
C GLY A 149 -15.37 -16.36 -10.28
N ALA A 150 -14.71 -15.22 -10.19
CA ALA A 150 -14.92 -14.25 -9.12
C ALA A 150 -15.01 -12.83 -9.66
N VAL A 151 -15.85 -12.02 -9.00
CA VAL A 151 -16.01 -10.59 -9.31
C VAL A 151 -15.77 -9.77 -8.06
N PHE A 152 -14.89 -8.77 -8.19
CA PHE A 152 -14.51 -7.90 -7.09
C PHE A 152 -14.77 -6.43 -7.45
N ASP A 153 -15.46 -5.69 -6.58
CA ASP A 153 -15.54 -4.22 -6.70
C ASP A 153 -14.31 -3.60 -6.05
N LEU A 154 -13.39 -3.09 -6.87
CA LEU A 154 -12.14 -2.52 -6.40
C LEU A 154 -12.30 -1.20 -5.61
N LYS A 155 -13.54 -0.65 -5.52
CA LYS A 155 -13.85 0.54 -4.72
C LYS A 155 -14.35 0.19 -3.31
N ARG A 156 -14.52 -1.09 -2.99
CA ARG A 156 -15.12 -1.57 -1.76
C ARG A 156 -14.18 -2.52 -1.02
N HIS A 157 -14.53 -2.86 0.21
CA HIS A 157 -13.80 -3.80 1.05
C HIS A 157 -14.46 -5.17 1.13
N ASP A 158 -15.31 -5.50 0.17
CA ASP A 158 -16.11 -6.72 0.24
C ASP A 158 -15.19 -7.95 0.04
N LEU A 159 -15.27 -8.89 0.96
CA LEU A 159 -14.68 -10.21 0.82
C LEU A 159 -15.72 -11.19 0.28
N ARG A 160 -15.26 -12.23 -0.39
CA ARG A 160 -16.13 -13.33 -0.82
C ARG A 160 -16.82 -14.00 0.38
N PRO A 161 -17.93 -14.73 0.19
CA PRO A 161 -18.53 -15.55 1.24
C PRO A 161 -17.50 -16.48 1.88
N ALA A 162 -17.65 -16.74 3.18
CA ALA A 162 -16.76 -17.68 3.88
C ALA A 162 -16.90 -19.09 3.31
N GLY A 163 -15.79 -19.74 3.00
CA GLY A 163 -15.75 -21.05 2.36
C GLY A 163 -15.76 -21.02 0.84
N TRP A 164 -15.86 -19.85 0.21
CA TRP A 164 -15.81 -19.72 -1.26
C TRP A 164 -14.39 -19.50 -1.76
N THR A 165 -14.00 -20.26 -2.79
CA THR A 165 -12.79 -19.99 -3.56
C THR A 165 -12.94 -18.73 -4.43
N SER A 166 -11.89 -18.34 -5.12
CA SER A 166 -11.91 -17.38 -6.23
C SER A 166 -11.22 -18.02 -7.44
N ALA A 167 -10.60 -17.23 -8.31
CA ALA A 167 -9.60 -17.74 -9.23
C ALA A 167 -8.29 -18.12 -8.51
N ASP A 168 -8.12 -17.68 -7.25
CA ASP A 168 -7.08 -18.10 -6.31
C ASP A 168 -7.67 -18.99 -5.20
N ALA A 169 -6.95 -20.01 -4.76
CA ALA A 169 -7.45 -20.97 -3.80
C ALA A 169 -7.84 -20.36 -2.43
N ALA A 170 -7.23 -19.25 -2.06
CA ALA A 170 -7.53 -18.54 -0.81
C ALA A 170 -8.88 -17.79 -0.83
N GLY A 171 -9.60 -17.73 -1.96
CA GLY A 171 -10.77 -16.89 -2.12
C GLY A 171 -10.44 -15.39 -2.12
N LEU A 172 -9.21 -15.04 -2.46
CA LEU A 172 -8.71 -13.66 -2.61
C LEU A 172 -8.68 -13.26 -4.08
N PRO A 173 -8.71 -11.96 -4.40
CA PRO A 173 -8.42 -11.50 -5.75
C PRO A 173 -6.94 -11.69 -6.07
N ILE A 174 -6.65 -12.06 -7.32
CA ILE A 174 -5.28 -12.24 -7.82
C ILE A 174 -4.65 -10.90 -8.18
N TRP A 175 -5.32 -10.13 -9.04
CA TRP A 175 -4.75 -8.92 -9.64
C TRP A 175 -4.27 -7.87 -8.64
N PRO A 176 -4.93 -7.59 -7.52
CA PRO A 176 -4.46 -6.69 -6.48
C PRO A 176 -3.12 -7.08 -5.85
N GLY A 177 -2.78 -8.36 -5.85
CA GLY A 177 -1.51 -8.88 -5.34
C GLY A 177 -0.42 -9.08 -6.41
N VAL A 178 -0.70 -8.76 -7.67
CA VAL A 178 0.25 -8.86 -8.80
C VAL A 178 1.17 -7.64 -8.80
N LEU A 179 2.47 -7.87 -8.97
CA LEU A 179 3.44 -6.79 -9.10
C LEU A 179 3.33 -6.14 -10.50
N ARG A 180 3.12 -4.82 -10.56
CA ARG A 180 2.97 -4.08 -11.83
C ARG A 180 4.21 -3.27 -12.14
N TYR A 181 4.58 -3.22 -13.43
CA TYR A 181 5.80 -2.52 -13.85
C TYR A 181 5.76 -1.02 -13.51
N ASP A 182 4.63 -0.36 -13.80
CA ASP A 182 4.53 1.10 -13.66
C ASP A 182 4.62 1.57 -12.19
N GLU A 183 4.18 0.77 -11.22
CA GLU A 183 4.37 1.08 -9.80
C GLU A 183 5.85 0.93 -9.39
N VAL A 184 6.53 -0.12 -9.82
CA VAL A 184 7.97 -0.29 -9.56
C VAL A 184 8.78 0.81 -10.24
N ALA A 185 8.42 1.20 -11.46
CA ALA A 185 9.05 2.30 -12.19
C ALA A 185 8.81 3.67 -11.54
N SER A 186 7.65 3.86 -10.89
CA SER A 186 7.34 5.06 -10.11
C SER A 186 8.13 5.17 -8.81
N GLY A 187 8.79 4.07 -8.40
CA GLY A 187 9.59 4.00 -7.18
C GLY A 187 8.82 3.57 -5.94
N PHE A 188 7.56 3.14 -6.07
CA PHE A 188 6.74 2.77 -4.93
C PHE A 188 5.71 1.68 -5.27
N VAL A 189 5.68 0.61 -4.46
CA VAL A 189 4.66 -0.43 -4.44
C VAL A 189 3.97 -0.34 -3.08
N ASP A 190 2.67 -0.12 -3.05
CA ASP A 190 1.89 0.20 -1.85
C ASP A 190 0.93 -0.91 -1.40
N HIS A 191 1.17 -2.13 -1.83
CA HIS A 191 0.31 -3.26 -1.51
C HIS A 191 1.11 -4.53 -1.19
N ALA A 192 0.43 -5.49 -0.54
CA ALA A 192 0.94 -6.85 -0.33
C ALA A 192 1.03 -7.60 -1.67
N ILE A 193 2.05 -8.43 -1.82
CA ILE A 193 2.24 -9.23 -3.03
C ILE A 193 1.72 -10.64 -2.75
N ARG A 194 0.84 -11.18 -3.64
CA ARG A 194 0.41 -12.57 -3.53
C ARG A 194 1.56 -13.53 -3.80
N PHE A 195 1.58 -14.67 -3.11
CA PHE A 195 2.56 -15.73 -3.37
C PHE A 195 1.97 -17.11 -3.10
N THR A 196 2.68 -18.16 -3.52
CA THR A 196 2.25 -19.54 -3.39
C THR A 196 3.15 -20.37 -2.46
N ALA A 197 2.58 -21.43 -1.89
CA ALA A 197 3.29 -22.47 -1.16
C ALA A 197 2.86 -23.86 -1.65
N GLN A 198 3.80 -24.82 -1.69
CA GLN A 198 3.51 -26.17 -2.18
C GLN A 198 2.53 -26.93 -1.30
N ARG A 199 2.61 -26.69 0.01
CA ARG A 199 1.76 -27.35 1.01
C ARG A 199 1.24 -26.33 1.99
N THR A 200 -0.06 -26.40 2.28
CA THR A 200 -0.74 -25.50 3.22
C THR A 200 -1.55 -26.30 4.24
N ASP A 201 -1.80 -25.73 5.40
CA ASP A 201 -2.76 -26.30 6.35
C ASP A 201 -4.19 -26.24 5.76
N ARG A 202 -5.03 -27.21 6.11
CA ARG A 202 -6.45 -27.21 5.75
C ARG A 202 -7.25 -26.22 6.58
N SER A 203 -6.83 -24.98 6.55
CA SER A 203 -7.46 -23.82 7.19
C SER A 203 -7.10 -22.54 6.46
N TYR A 204 -7.76 -21.47 6.84
CA TYR A 204 -7.43 -20.13 6.38
C TYR A 204 -7.52 -19.12 7.53
N VAL A 205 -6.83 -18.02 7.39
CA VAL A 205 -6.91 -16.85 8.26
C VAL A 205 -7.30 -15.62 7.46
N TRP A 206 -7.95 -14.66 8.10
CA TRP A 206 -8.31 -13.41 7.46
C TRP A 206 -7.11 -12.75 6.78
N PRO A 207 -7.27 -12.20 5.56
CA PRO A 207 -8.51 -11.95 4.83
C PRO A 207 -8.94 -13.11 3.89
N ALA A 208 -8.22 -14.24 3.85
CA ALA A 208 -8.63 -15.37 3.04
C ALA A 208 -10.02 -15.89 3.44
N ARG A 209 -10.70 -16.49 2.46
CA ARG A 209 -12.07 -17.00 2.62
C ARG A 209 -12.16 -18.51 2.42
N HIS A 210 -11.14 -19.11 1.82
CA HIS A 210 -11.10 -20.52 1.50
C HIS A 210 -9.74 -21.13 1.81
N GLN A 211 -9.65 -22.43 1.92
CA GLN A 211 -8.48 -23.24 2.19
C GLN A 211 -8.20 -24.21 1.04
N ALA A 212 -6.95 -24.63 0.88
CA ALA A 212 -6.59 -25.63 -0.13
C ALA A 212 -5.67 -26.74 0.42
N GLY A 213 -5.53 -26.87 1.75
CA GLY A 213 -4.71 -27.91 2.36
C GLY A 213 -5.37 -29.29 2.28
N ALA A 214 -4.56 -30.33 2.04
CA ALA A 214 -5.06 -31.72 1.99
C ALA A 214 -5.47 -32.23 3.39
N ALA A 215 -4.80 -31.79 4.45
CA ALA A 215 -5.06 -32.17 5.84
C ALA A 215 -4.76 -31.03 6.81
N ARG A 216 -5.31 -31.10 8.03
CA ARG A 216 -4.91 -30.17 9.09
C ARG A 216 -3.51 -30.52 9.57
N ASP A 217 -2.62 -29.55 9.47
CA ASP A 217 -1.23 -29.65 9.87
C ASP A 217 -0.72 -28.25 10.26
N ALA A 218 -0.74 -27.93 11.54
CA ALA A 218 -0.33 -26.63 12.08
C ALA A 218 1.15 -26.30 11.83
N SER A 219 1.96 -27.26 11.38
CA SER A 219 3.33 -27.01 10.93
C SER A 219 3.41 -26.37 9.56
N LEU A 220 2.29 -26.29 8.83
CA LEU A 220 2.15 -25.65 7.53
C LEU A 220 1.38 -24.31 7.65
N PRO A 221 1.66 -23.32 6.79
CA PRO A 221 0.92 -22.07 6.82
C PRO A 221 -0.51 -22.24 6.31
N PRO A 222 -1.51 -21.58 6.93
CA PRO A 222 -2.87 -21.49 6.39
C PRO A 222 -2.92 -20.51 5.22
N MET A 223 -3.94 -20.60 4.35
CA MET A 223 -4.23 -19.56 3.36
C MET A 223 -4.49 -18.22 4.06
N GLY A 224 -4.06 -17.11 3.44
CA GLY A 224 -4.14 -15.77 4.04
C GLY A 224 -2.99 -15.42 4.99
N ALA A 225 -2.12 -16.37 5.33
CA ALA A 225 -0.96 -16.07 6.18
C ALA A 225 -0.08 -14.97 5.56
N ARG A 226 0.35 -14.01 6.40
CA ARG A 226 1.16 -12.86 5.99
C ARG A 226 2.63 -13.11 6.33
N PHE A 227 3.49 -12.82 5.37
CA PHE A 227 4.95 -12.92 5.51
C PHE A 227 5.58 -11.60 5.12
N ARG A 228 6.63 -11.18 5.83
CA ARG A 228 7.42 -10.01 5.43
C ARG A 228 8.89 -10.37 5.28
N LEU A 229 9.58 -9.69 4.40
CA LEU A 229 11.04 -9.64 4.41
C LEU A 229 11.45 -8.95 5.72
N ARG A 230 12.38 -9.55 6.47
CA ARG A 230 12.78 -9.00 7.77
C ARG A 230 13.30 -7.58 7.65
N ASN A 231 13.00 -6.74 8.64
CA ASN A 231 13.41 -5.33 8.65
C ASN A 231 14.93 -5.13 8.70
N ASP A 232 15.67 -6.13 9.23
CA ASP A 232 17.14 -6.12 9.28
C ASP A 232 17.80 -6.56 7.96
N PHE A 233 17.01 -7.02 6.98
CA PHE A 233 17.54 -7.38 5.68
C PHE A 233 18.00 -6.13 4.92
N ASN A 234 19.30 -6.07 4.61
CA ASN A 234 19.88 -4.91 3.94
C ASN A 234 19.55 -4.86 2.45
N VAL A 235 18.68 -3.93 2.05
CA VAL A 235 18.27 -3.72 0.66
C VAL A 235 19.19 -2.76 -0.12
N ALA A 236 20.14 -2.08 0.53
CA ALA A 236 20.92 -1.00 -0.09
C ALA A 236 21.84 -1.48 -1.24
N GLY A 237 22.24 -2.75 -1.24
CA GLY A 237 23.12 -3.33 -2.25
C GLY A 237 22.45 -3.73 -3.57
N TYR A 238 21.14 -3.55 -3.69
CA TYR A 238 20.34 -3.95 -4.86
C TYR A 238 20.09 -2.77 -5.82
N SER A 239 19.72 -3.07 -7.05
CA SER A 239 19.31 -2.07 -8.04
C SER A 239 18.10 -1.26 -7.57
N ALA A 240 17.86 -0.09 -8.18
CA ALA A 240 16.78 0.80 -7.75
C ALA A 240 15.41 0.11 -7.79
N GLN A 241 15.08 -0.59 -8.87
CA GLN A 241 13.81 -1.31 -9.00
C GLN A 241 13.70 -2.46 -8.01
N THR A 242 14.77 -3.23 -7.79
CA THR A 242 14.79 -4.32 -6.80
C THR A 242 14.59 -3.78 -5.39
N ARG A 243 15.21 -2.64 -5.04
CA ARG A 243 14.96 -2.00 -3.73
C ARG A 243 13.50 -1.63 -3.51
N VAL A 244 12.80 -1.15 -4.56
CA VAL A 244 11.37 -0.84 -4.47
C VAL A 244 10.57 -2.09 -4.09
N VAL A 245 10.79 -3.20 -4.78
CA VAL A 245 10.11 -4.48 -4.50
C VAL A 245 10.44 -5.02 -3.12
N LEU A 246 11.72 -5.03 -2.74
CA LEU A 246 12.14 -5.52 -1.42
C LEU A 246 11.61 -4.64 -0.27
N THR A 247 11.54 -3.33 -0.48
CA THR A 247 10.93 -2.40 0.49
C THR A 247 9.44 -2.66 0.65
N ALA A 248 8.72 -2.94 -0.44
CA ALA A 248 7.33 -3.36 -0.37
C ALA A 248 7.16 -4.68 0.39
N MET A 249 8.07 -5.65 0.16
CA MET A 249 8.07 -6.91 0.89
C MET A 249 8.40 -6.75 2.38
N GLN A 250 9.18 -5.75 2.78
CA GLN A 250 9.38 -5.40 4.20
C GLN A 250 8.14 -4.74 4.80
N ARG A 251 7.48 -3.86 4.06
CA ARG A 251 6.40 -3.01 4.55
C ARG A 251 5.03 -3.68 4.49
N TYR A 252 4.65 -4.12 3.30
CA TYR A 252 3.34 -4.73 3.03
C TYR A 252 3.43 -6.26 2.99
N GLY A 253 4.61 -6.80 2.70
CA GLY A 253 4.90 -8.22 2.71
C GLY A 253 4.24 -9.02 1.60
N LEU A 254 4.17 -10.31 1.86
CA LEU A 254 3.55 -11.32 1.01
C LEU A 254 2.28 -11.85 1.67
N ILE A 255 1.28 -12.24 0.87
CA ILE A 255 0.08 -12.93 1.33
C ILE A 255 -0.03 -14.28 0.63
N LEU A 256 -0.18 -15.35 1.41
CA LEU A 256 -0.34 -16.70 0.89
C LEU A 256 -1.74 -16.87 0.30
N ALA A 257 -1.82 -17.02 -1.02
CA ALA A 257 -3.07 -16.95 -1.75
C ALA A 257 -3.41 -18.24 -2.49
N ASP A 258 -2.40 -19.09 -2.80
CA ASP A 258 -2.63 -20.32 -3.53
C ASP A 258 -1.61 -21.43 -3.22
N ASN A 259 -1.95 -22.66 -3.63
CA ASN A 259 -0.99 -23.74 -3.75
C ASN A 259 -0.20 -23.63 -5.05
N GLY A 260 1.07 -23.94 -4.99
CA GLY A 260 2.01 -23.87 -6.09
C GLY A 260 3.42 -24.15 -5.60
N SER A 261 4.43 -23.77 -6.33
CA SER A 261 5.80 -23.85 -5.82
C SER A 261 6.04 -22.85 -4.69
N ASN A 262 6.85 -23.22 -3.69
CA ASN A 262 7.15 -22.35 -2.57
C ASN A 262 7.80 -21.04 -3.01
N PHE A 263 7.32 -19.91 -2.49
CA PHE A 263 7.84 -18.57 -2.74
C PHE A 263 7.85 -18.14 -4.22
N PHE A 264 6.89 -18.64 -5.01
CA PHE A 264 6.58 -18.09 -6.32
C PHE A 264 5.62 -16.92 -6.16
N PHE A 265 5.84 -15.85 -6.91
CA PHE A 265 4.96 -14.68 -6.95
C PHE A 265 4.95 -14.12 -8.36
N GLN A 266 3.78 -13.60 -8.78
CA GLN A 266 3.54 -13.17 -10.13
C GLN A 266 3.66 -11.66 -10.29
N GLY A 267 4.02 -11.24 -11.48
CA GLY A 267 3.94 -9.87 -11.96
C GLY A 267 3.14 -9.77 -13.25
N GLN A 268 2.83 -8.56 -13.63
CA GLN A 268 2.23 -8.25 -14.93
C GLN A 268 3.18 -8.63 -16.06
N VAL A 269 2.66 -9.14 -17.18
CA VAL A 269 3.43 -9.25 -18.42
C VAL A 269 3.81 -7.86 -18.90
N ASP A 270 5.11 -7.60 -18.94
CA ASP A 270 5.66 -6.33 -19.41
C ASP A 270 7.09 -6.54 -19.92
N SER A 271 7.35 -6.09 -21.14
CA SER A 271 8.68 -6.23 -21.77
C SER A 271 9.74 -5.28 -21.19
N ARG A 272 9.33 -4.33 -20.34
CA ARG A 272 10.22 -3.35 -19.69
C ARG A 272 10.88 -3.89 -18.42
N TRP A 273 10.47 -5.08 -17.90
CA TRP A 273 11.14 -5.71 -16.77
C TRP A 273 12.60 -5.97 -17.06
N SER A 274 13.50 -5.54 -16.19
CA SER A 274 14.94 -5.76 -16.39
C SER A 274 15.37 -7.16 -15.91
N ASP A 275 16.26 -7.81 -16.67
CA ASP A 275 16.88 -9.07 -16.26
C ASP A 275 17.64 -8.95 -14.94
N GLN A 276 18.17 -7.76 -14.64
CA GLN A 276 18.84 -7.49 -13.37
C GLN A 276 17.86 -7.63 -12.21
N LEU A 277 16.67 -7.01 -12.27
CA LEU A 277 15.63 -7.15 -11.24
C LEU A 277 15.30 -8.63 -11.00
N ILE A 278 14.99 -9.35 -12.07
CA ILE A 278 14.62 -10.78 -11.99
C ILE A 278 15.74 -11.60 -11.36
N SER A 279 16.98 -11.40 -11.80
CA SER A 279 18.13 -12.13 -11.28
C SER A 279 18.47 -11.80 -9.82
N GLU A 280 18.27 -10.57 -9.40
CA GLU A 280 18.47 -10.13 -8.02
C GLU A 280 17.41 -10.73 -7.09
N LEU A 281 16.14 -10.69 -7.48
CA LEU A 281 15.05 -11.29 -6.69
C LEU A 281 15.24 -12.81 -6.52
N LYS A 282 15.71 -13.51 -7.55
CA LYS A 282 16.03 -14.95 -7.49
C LYS A 282 17.20 -15.31 -6.56
N ARG A 283 17.85 -14.35 -5.91
CA ARG A 283 18.91 -14.59 -4.91
C ARG A 283 18.43 -14.40 -3.47
N ILE A 284 17.20 -13.94 -3.27
CA ILE A 284 16.67 -13.70 -1.93
C ILE A 284 16.23 -15.02 -1.31
N PRO A 285 16.84 -15.47 -0.19
CA PRO A 285 16.45 -16.72 0.44
C PRO A 285 15.12 -16.60 1.20
N ALA A 286 14.30 -17.62 1.17
CA ALA A 286 13.06 -17.70 1.95
C ALA A 286 13.31 -17.52 3.45
N GLY A 287 14.47 -17.93 3.95
CA GLY A 287 14.89 -17.72 5.34
C GLY A 287 15.11 -16.25 5.72
N ALA A 288 15.10 -15.30 4.75
CA ALA A 288 15.09 -13.88 5.02
C ALA A 288 13.68 -13.35 5.37
N PHE A 289 12.65 -14.17 5.20
CA PHE A 289 11.28 -13.83 5.54
C PHE A 289 10.90 -14.36 6.93
N GLU A 290 9.84 -13.78 7.47
CA GLU A 290 9.19 -14.22 8.69
C GLU A 290 7.67 -14.06 8.55
N ALA A 291 6.90 -15.01 9.07
CA ALA A 291 5.45 -14.88 9.19
C ALA A 291 5.11 -13.92 10.32
N VAL A 292 4.05 -13.12 10.15
CA VAL A 292 3.58 -12.18 11.17
C VAL A 292 2.14 -12.47 11.58
N ASP A 293 1.80 -12.13 12.82
CA ASP A 293 0.43 -12.15 13.29
C ASP A 293 -0.29 -10.87 12.83
N ALA A 294 -1.14 -11.01 11.83
CA ALA A 294 -1.91 -9.91 11.25
C ALA A 294 -3.34 -9.80 11.86
N SER A 295 -3.67 -10.56 12.88
CA SER A 295 -5.02 -10.59 13.48
C SER A 295 -5.48 -9.24 14.01
N SER A 296 -4.55 -8.41 14.49
CA SER A 296 -4.84 -7.06 14.98
C SER A 296 -5.33 -6.08 13.92
N LEU A 297 -5.08 -6.37 12.63
CA LEU A 297 -5.56 -5.54 11.52
C LEU A 297 -7.05 -5.74 11.23
N MET A 298 -7.61 -6.88 11.58
CA MET A 298 -8.99 -7.24 11.28
C MET A 298 -9.98 -6.38 12.08
N ILE A 299 -10.91 -5.73 11.37
CA ILE A 299 -12.05 -5.02 11.96
C ILE A 299 -13.28 -5.92 11.95
N ASP A 300 -13.57 -6.50 10.79
CA ASP A 300 -14.70 -7.41 10.54
C ASP A 300 -14.19 -8.62 9.73
N PRO A 301 -14.50 -9.85 10.14
CA PRO A 301 -14.05 -11.04 9.41
C PRO A 301 -14.64 -11.16 7.98
N ASN A 302 -15.68 -10.40 7.65
CA ASN A 302 -16.31 -10.39 6.33
C ASN A 302 -15.96 -9.18 5.47
N SER A 303 -15.03 -8.35 5.92
CA SER A 303 -14.57 -7.16 5.21
C SER A 303 -13.05 -7.14 5.09
N GLY A 304 -12.54 -6.66 3.96
CA GLY A 304 -11.12 -6.32 3.76
C GLY A 304 -10.72 -5.00 4.43
N LEU A 305 -11.69 -4.25 4.97
CA LEU A 305 -11.40 -3.03 5.75
C LEU A 305 -10.48 -3.37 6.93
N ALA A 306 -9.34 -2.73 6.99
CA ALA A 306 -8.32 -3.02 7.99
C ALA A 306 -8.06 -1.83 8.91
N ARG A 307 -7.58 -2.12 10.11
CA ARG A 307 -6.92 -1.12 10.95
C ARG A 307 -5.58 -0.76 10.32
N GLY A 308 -5.14 0.46 10.54
CA GLY A 308 -3.77 0.84 10.20
C GLY A 308 -2.74 0.09 11.04
N ALA A 309 -1.47 0.28 10.71
CA ALA A 309 -0.36 -0.24 11.49
C ALA A 309 -0.55 0.08 12.98
N ASN A 310 -0.16 -0.83 13.84
CA ASN A 310 -0.37 -0.74 15.30
C ASN A 310 -1.85 -0.74 15.76
N GLY A 311 -2.78 -1.23 14.93
CA GLY A 311 -4.19 -1.37 15.29
C GLY A 311 -4.96 -0.04 15.42
N VAL A 312 -4.45 1.04 14.85
CA VAL A 312 -5.06 2.37 14.93
C VAL A 312 -6.26 2.46 13.99
N PRO A 313 -7.46 2.91 14.45
CA PRO A 313 -8.56 3.26 13.55
C PRO A 313 -8.15 4.38 12.59
N LEU A 314 -8.53 4.26 11.31
CA LEU A 314 -8.18 5.20 10.26
C LEU A 314 -9.38 6.06 9.86
N GLU A 315 -9.12 7.32 9.54
CA GLU A 315 -10.05 8.28 8.98
C GLU A 315 -9.68 8.60 7.53
N ALA A 316 -10.67 8.79 6.64
CA ALA A 316 -10.40 9.01 5.23
C ALA A 316 -9.64 10.33 5.00
N GLY A 317 -8.52 10.26 4.28
CA GLY A 317 -7.70 11.42 3.95
C GLY A 317 -6.44 11.58 4.83
N TRP A 318 -6.06 12.84 5.06
CA TRP A 318 -4.86 13.24 5.78
C TRP A 318 -5.18 13.57 7.22
N HIS A 319 -4.81 12.69 8.14
CA HIS A 319 -5.10 12.84 9.57
C HIS A 319 -3.88 12.52 10.42
N SER A 320 -3.77 13.17 11.57
CA SER A 320 -2.69 12.96 12.53
C SER A 320 -3.21 12.90 13.95
N ARG A 321 -2.52 12.16 14.80
CA ARG A 321 -2.75 12.18 16.25
C ARG A 321 -1.42 12.35 16.96
N TRP A 322 -1.35 13.34 17.83
CA TRP A 322 -0.20 13.52 18.71
C TRP A 322 0.01 12.28 19.57
N LEU A 323 1.26 11.87 19.72
CA LEU A 323 1.65 10.72 20.52
C LEU A 323 2.52 11.12 21.70
N SER A 324 3.60 11.85 21.46
CA SER A 324 4.54 12.27 22.48
C SER A 324 5.48 13.35 21.95
N GLN A 325 6.15 14.07 22.85
CA GLN A 325 7.14 15.08 22.50
C GLN A 325 8.22 15.19 23.59
N SER A 326 9.34 15.83 23.26
CA SER A 326 10.40 16.17 24.21
C SER A 326 9.93 17.21 25.24
N ASP A 327 10.65 17.26 26.35
CA ASP A 327 10.36 18.18 27.47
C ASP A 327 10.50 19.65 27.05
N TYR A 328 9.88 20.51 27.85
CA TYR A 328 10.10 21.95 27.80
C TYR A 328 11.44 22.29 28.44
N LEU A 329 12.16 23.26 27.89
CA LEU A 329 13.49 23.61 28.35
C LEU A 329 13.55 25.05 28.87
N VAL A 330 14.35 25.25 29.93
CA VAL A 330 14.88 26.55 30.33
C VAL A 330 16.20 26.72 29.58
N MET A 331 16.34 27.79 28.82
CA MET A 331 17.46 27.98 27.90
C MET A 331 18.12 29.34 28.13
N SER A 332 19.45 29.40 28.05
CA SER A 332 20.15 30.67 28.04
C SER A 332 19.84 31.48 26.77
N PRO A 333 19.90 32.83 26.78
CA PRO A 333 19.75 33.64 25.60
C PRO A 333 20.65 33.16 24.44
N GLY A 334 20.08 32.94 23.25
CA GLY A 334 20.77 32.45 22.06
C GLY A 334 21.16 30.98 22.06
N GLN A 335 20.93 30.23 23.13
CA GLN A 335 21.18 28.79 23.17
C GLN A 335 20.35 28.06 22.13
N VAL A 336 20.95 27.05 21.49
CA VAL A 336 20.25 26.13 20.56
C VAL A 336 20.09 24.80 21.26
N ALA A 337 18.88 24.21 21.17
CA ALA A 337 18.58 22.89 21.70
C ALA A 337 17.79 22.06 20.69
N ASP A 338 17.94 20.74 20.82
CA ASP A 338 17.24 19.75 20.01
C ASP A 338 15.90 19.37 20.63
N PHE A 339 14.90 19.25 19.78
CA PHE A 339 13.54 18.84 20.13
C PHE A 339 13.07 17.75 19.19
N TRP A 340 12.11 16.97 19.65
CA TRP A 340 11.41 15.99 18.84
C TRP A 340 9.94 15.92 19.21
N ILE A 341 9.13 15.51 18.22
CA ILE A 341 7.70 15.22 18.41
C ILE A 341 7.32 14.03 17.55
N LYS A 342 6.38 13.25 18.04
CA LYS A 342 5.82 12.10 17.34
C LYS A 342 4.31 12.27 17.15
N PHE A 343 3.88 11.96 15.93
CA PHE A 343 2.47 11.83 15.58
C PHE A 343 2.23 10.46 14.96
N THR A 344 1.04 9.92 15.17
CA THR A 344 0.53 8.77 14.41
C THR A 344 -0.19 9.31 13.19
N ASN A 345 0.07 8.76 12.01
CA ASN A 345 -0.76 8.97 10.84
C ASN A 345 -2.09 8.21 11.05
N THR A 346 -3.16 8.91 11.35
CA THR A 346 -4.49 8.33 11.55
C THR A 346 -5.37 8.44 10.30
N GLY A 347 -4.80 8.97 9.21
CA GLY A 347 -5.44 9.02 7.91
C GLY A 347 -5.19 7.80 7.05
N THR A 348 -5.87 7.74 5.93
CA THR A 348 -5.67 6.70 4.90
C THR A 348 -4.57 7.05 3.90
N GLU A 349 -4.09 8.31 3.90
CA GLU A 349 -3.05 8.78 2.97
C GLU A 349 -1.65 8.58 3.55
N THR A 350 -0.73 8.05 2.75
CA THR A 350 0.69 7.91 3.13
C THR A 350 1.42 9.25 3.03
N TRP A 351 2.08 9.67 4.11
CA TRP A 351 2.96 10.84 4.11
C TRP A 351 4.28 10.47 3.44
N ASN A 352 4.59 11.13 2.33
CA ASN A 352 5.74 10.80 1.50
C ASN A 352 6.71 11.99 1.41
N ARG A 353 7.83 11.90 2.16
CA ARG A 353 8.83 12.95 2.18
C ARG A 353 9.50 13.12 0.82
N GLY A 354 9.61 14.37 0.36
CA GLY A 354 10.18 14.74 -0.94
C GLY A 354 9.14 14.84 -2.07
N ILE A 355 7.88 14.46 -1.82
CA ILE A 355 6.80 14.60 -2.79
C ILE A 355 5.89 15.76 -2.41
N TRP A 356 5.84 16.79 -3.26
CA TRP A 356 4.93 17.93 -3.07
C TRP A 356 3.46 17.48 -2.96
N GLY A 357 2.72 18.04 -2.03
CA GLY A 357 1.33 17.64 -1.76
C GLY A 357 1.18 16.30 -1.02
N ARG A 358 2.28 15.64 -0.64
CA ARG A 358 2.29 14.41 0.15
C ARG A 358 3.28 14.41 1.32
N GLN A 359 4.20 15.36 1.36
CA GLN A 359 5.15 15.49 2.44
C GLN A 359 4.49 16.12 3.66
N ALA A 360 4.51 15.43 4.79
CA ALA A 360 4.13 16.01 6.06
C ALA A 360 5.26 16.86 6.62
N ASN A 361 4.95 18.11 6.88
CA ASN A 361 5.81 19.06 7.56
C ASN A 361 5.23 19.43 8.94
N LEU A 362 6.11 19.78 9.87
CA LEU A 362 5.73 20.37 11.13
C LEU A 362 5.74 21.89 10.93
N GLY A 363 4.55 22.49 10.88
CA GLY A 363 4.35 23.91 10.65
C GLY A 363 4.11 24.68 11.94
N LEU A 364 4.44 25.98 11.93
CA LEU A 364 3.94 26.93 12.91
C LEU A 364 2.43 27.10 12.70
N ASN A 365 1.64 26.83 13.72
CA ASN A 365 0.18 26.79 13.62
C ASN A 365 -0.37 28.11 13.05
N GLY A 366 -1.16 28.00 11.95
CA GLY A 366 -1.73 29.16 11.25
C GLY A 366 -0.70 30.02 10.50
N ASP A 367 0.44 29.42 10.11
CA ASP A 367 1.55 30.11 9.40
C ASP A 367 2.10 31.34 10.18
N ASP A 368 2.06 31.24 11.54
CA ASP A 368 2.56 32.30 12.41
C ASP A 368 4.09 32.42 12.32
N LYS A 369 4.57 33.47 11.68
CA LYS A 369 6.01 33.75 11.53
C LYS A 369 6.62 34.53 12.71
N ALA A 370 5.88 34.79 13.78
CA ALA A 370 6.42 35.51 14.92
C ALA A 370 7.62 34.81 15.59
N PRO A 371 7.62 33.47 15.80
CA PRO A 371 8.80 32.77 16.30
C PRO A 371 10.05 32.93 15.42
N TYR A 372 9.89 32.86 14.10
CA TYR A 372 10.98 33.08 13.15
C TYR A 372 11.54 34.51 13.28
N ARG A 373 10.69 35.53 13.35
CA ARG A 373 11.10 36.94 13.51
C ARG A 373 11.79 37.20 14.84
N LEU A 374 11.49 36.41 15.88
CA LEU A 374 12.17 36.44 17.17
C LEU A 374 13.53 35.71 17.15
N GLY A 375 13.98 35.21 16.00
CA GLY A 375 15.24 34.50 15.84
C GLY A 375 15.26 33.08 16.40
N MET A 376 14.07 32.47 16.61
CA MET A 376 13.96 31.13 17.18
C MET A 376 14.33 30.02 16.19
N ALA A 377 14.43 30.33 14.90
CA ALA A 377 14.80 29.36 13.89
C ALA A 377 16.26 28.89 14.04
N ALA A 378 16.43 27.57 14.01
CA ALA A 378 17.71 26.90 13.92
C ALA A 378 17.57 25.69 13.01
N GLU A 379 18.09 25.76 11.78
CA GLU A 379 18.01 24.70 10.76
C GLU A 379 16.56 24.37 10.34
N TRP A 380 15.63 25.31 10.38
CA TRP A 380 14.26 25.12 9.92
C TRP A 380 14.20 25.03 8.39
N LEU A 381 13.18 24.32 7.87
CA LEU A 381 12.99 24.18 6.42
C LEU A 381 12.67 25.52 5.76
N TRP A 382 11.75 26.30 6.37
CA TRP A 382 11.35 27.64 5.97
C TRP A 382 11.03 28.49 7.20
N ASP A 383 10.54 29.70 7.00
CA ASP A 383 10.23 30.65 8.07
C ASP A 383 8.99 30.23 8.92
N ASP A 384 8.21 29.29 8.43
CA ASP A 384 7.01 28.74 9.09
C ASP A 384 6.92 27.20 9.05
N ARG A 385 7.93 26.52 8.50
CA ARG A 385 8.06 25.05 8.50
C ARG A 385 9.33 24.63 9.19
N ILE A 386 9.15 23.94 10.31
CA ILE A 386 10.24 23.64 11.23
C ILE A 386 11.00 22.38 10.78
N ALA A 387 10.28 21.33 10.45
CA ALA A 387 10.88 20.03 10.12
C ALA A 387 9.93 19.21 9.22
N THR A 388 10.46 18.16 8.62
CA THR A 388 9.69 17.07 8.02
C THR A 388 9.99 15.76 8.75
N THR A 389 9.32 14.68 8.35
CA THR A 389 9.47 13.35 8.97
C THR A 389 10.89 12.82 8.86
N THR A 390 11.38 12.11 9.88
CA THR A 390 12.72 11.49 9.87
C THR A 390 12.81 10.32 8.90
N VAL A 391 11.69 9.65 8.62
CA VAL A 391 11.58 8.55 7.66
C VAL A 391 10.96 9.02 6.34
N PRO A 392 11.27 8.39 5.20
CA PRO A 392 10.76 8.82 3.90
C PRO A 392 9.25 8.58 3.74
N LEU A 393 8.72 7.53 4.34
CA LEU A 393 7.30 7.13 4.23
C LEU A 393 6.72 6.90 5.62
N VAL A 394 5.50 7.40 5.83
CA VAL A 394 4.68 7.16 7.03
C VAL A 394 3.29 6.77 6.56
N GLY A 395 3.00 5.47 6.56
CA GLY A 395 1.71 4.96 6.13
C GLY A 395 0.61 5.06 7.18
N PRO A 396 -0.60 4.66 6.81
CA PRO A 396 -1.74 4.57 7.70
C PRO A 396 -1.43 3.81 9.00
N GLY A 397 -1.68 4.43 10.14
CA GLY A 397 -1.42 3.89 11.47
C GLY A 397 0.03 3.90 11.92
N GLU A 398 0.98 4.33 11.10
CA GLU A 398 2.39 4.41 11.48
C GLU A 398 2.73 5.70 12.24
N ILE A 399 3.88 5.67 12.92
CA ILE A 399 4.36 6.78 13.73
C ILE A 399 5.41 7.57 12.95
N ALA A 400 5.17 8.86 12.79
CA ALA A 400 6.13 9.82 12.31
C ALA A 400 6.87 10.47 13.47
N GLU A 401 8.17 10.63 13.33
CA GLU A 401 8.98 11.48 14.22
C GLU A 401 9.49 12.69 13.43
N PHE A 402 9.36 13.87 14.03
CA PHE A 402 9.90 15.13 13.55
C PHE A 402 11.00 15.57 14.52
N ARG A 403 12.20 15.80 14.02
CA ARG A 403 13.33 16.34 14.82
C ARG A 403 13.67 17.73 14.32
N PHE A 404 13.89 18.63 15.26
CA PHE A 404 14.17 20.03 14.94
C PHE A 404 14.97 20.70 16.05
N LYS A 405 15.53 21.86 15.72
CA LYS A 405 16.26 22.70 16.66
C LYS A 405 15.55 24.03 16.84
N VAL A 406 15.61 24.56 18.07
CA VAL A 406 15.12 25.89 18.39
C VAL A 406 16.23 26.69 19.05
N ARG A 407 16.37 27.94 18.66
CA ARG A 407 17.21 28.91 19.31
C ARG A 407 16.39 29.73 20.31
N ALA A 408 16.85 29.86 21.54
CA ALA A 408 16.24 30.74 22.51
C ALA A 408 16.40 32.21 22.08
N PRO A 409 15.36 33.05 22.17
CA PRO A 409 15.47 34.47 21.94
C PRO A 409 16.54 35.12 22.82
N MET A 410 17.09 36.23 22.36
CA MET A 410 18.10 37.00 23.14
C MET A 410 17.49 37.75 24.32
N THR A 411 16.16 37.91 24.33
CA THR A 411 15.43 38.61 25.40
C THR A 411 14.90 37.61 26.42
N ARG A 412 14.87 38.03 27.69
CA ARG A 412 14.27 37.26 28.78
C ARG A 412 12.77 37.14 28.57
N GLY A 413 12.18 36.01 28.95
CA GLY A 413 10.75 35.81 28.85
C GLY A 413 10.37 34.34 28.64
N THR A 414 9.07 34.11 28.51
CA THR A 414 8.50 32.81 28.13
C THR A 414 7.93 32.92 26.73
N PHE A 415 8.45 32.11 25.83
CA PHE A 415 8.08 32.10 24.41
C PHE A 415 7.33 30.80 24.09
N ARG A 416 6.20 30.96 23.44
CA ARG A 416 5.37 29.80 23.04
C ARG A 416 5.55 29.52 21.56
N LEU A 417 5.80 28.24 21.24
CA LEU A 417 5.93 27.73 19.89
C LEU A 417 4.78 26.75 19.64
N ASN A 418 3.74 27.19 18.94
CA ASN A 418 2.59 26.35 18.61
C ASN A 418 2.85 25.63 17.30
N LEU A 419 2.67 24.31 17.30
CA LEU A 419 3.01 23.47 16.17
C LEU A 419 1.83 22.62 15.73
N ARG A 420 1.77 22.34 14.43
CA ARG A 420 0.74 21.53 13.81
C ARG A 420 1.28 20.84 12.57
N PRO A 421 0.96 19.55 12.33
CA PRO A 421 1.31 18.88 11.08
C PRO A 421 0.53 19.46 9.89
N VAL A 422 1.19 19.55 8.75
CA VAL A 422 0.63 20.09 7.50
C VAL A 422 1.15 19.33 6.29
N ILE A 423 0.29 19.11 5.32
CA ILE A 423 0.66 18.73 3.95
C ILE A 423 0.57 20.00 3.11
N ASP A 424 1.71 20.59 2.78
CA ASP A 424 1.76 21.88 2.07
C ASP A 424 1.04 21.81 0.73
N GLY A 425 0.22 22.81 0.47
CA GLY A 425 -0.63 22.89 -0.72
C GLY A 425 -1.87 21.99 -0.69
N THR A 426 -2.09 21.24 0.41
CA THR A 426 -3.19 20.27 0.52
C THR A 426 -4.04 20.53 1.76
N VAL A 427 -3.51 20.35 2.98
CA VAL A 427 -4.32 20.44 4.20
C VAL A 427 -3.47 20.67 5.45
N TRP A 428 -3.98 21.43 6.41
CA TRP A 428 -3.58 21.40 7.80
C TRP A 428 -4.29 20.23 8.49
N MET A 429 -3.54 19.31 9.10
CA MET A 429 -4.14 18.21 9.87
C MET A 429 -4.75 18.74 11.18
N GLU A 430 -5.08 17.87 12.13
CA GLU A 430 -5.77 18.27 13.37
C GLU A 430 -4.94 19.24 14.20
N ASP A 431 -5.59 20.30 14.70
CA ASP A 431 -5.03 21.14 15.76
C ASP A 431 -5.27 20.47 17.13
N GLN A 432 -4.24 19.88 17.68
CA GLN A 432 -4.28 19.20 18.97
C GLN A 432 -3.69 20.04 20.10
N GLY A 433 -3.51 21.34 19.86
CA GLY A 433 -3.00 22.27 20.83
C GLY A 433 -1.56 22.02 21.25
N VAL A 434 -0.75 21.43 20.36
CA VAL A 434 0.64 21.10 20.62
C VAL A 434 1.50 22.35 20.66
N PHE A 435 2.31 22.48 21.70
CA PHE A 435 3.23 23.61 21.84
C PHE A 435 4.49 23.26 22.66
N TRP A 436 5.50 24.10 22.57
CA TRP A 436 6.60 24.22 23.54
C TRP A 436 6.59 25.57 24.24
N LEU A 437 7.02 25.56 25.48
CA LEU A 437 7.43 26.78 26.20
C LEU A 437 8.94 26.81 26.28
N ILE A 438 9.54 27.86 25.73
CA ILE A 438 10.94 28.17 25.85
C ILE A 438 11.09 29.27 26.90
N VAL A 439 11.65 28.95 28.05
CA VAL A 439 11.85 29.89 29.14
C VAL A 439 13.27 30.40 29.09
N VAL A 440 13.43 31.72 28.97
CA VAL A 440 14.72 32.43 28.99
C VAL A 440 14.77 33.25 30.27
N PRO A 441 15.57 32.85 31.30
CA PRO A 441 15.61 33.47 32.63
C PRO A 441 16.28 34.83 32.66
#